data_3e22234c67b5f82ea799ef9b6fe461ca
#
_entry.id   3e22234c67b5f82ea799ef9b6fe461ca
#
_cell.length_a   1.000
_cell.length_b   1.000
_cell.length_c   1.000
_cell.angle_alpha   90.00
_cell.angle_beta   90.00
_cell.angle_gamma   90.00
#
_symmetry.space_group_name_H-M   'P 1'
#
loop_
_entity.id
_entity.type
_entity.pdbx_description
1 polymer ?
#
loop_
_entity_poly.entity_id
_entity_poly.type
_entity_poly.pdbx_seq_one_letter_code
_entity_poly.pdbx_strand_id
1 'polypeptide(L)'
;YRILHAHHHRTGDKWNIYPMYDFAHGESDSIENITHSICTLEFDIHRPLYDWFIQQLGIFPSHQYEFARLNINYTVMSKRKLLQLVKENYVSGWDDPRMPTICGFRRRGYTPESIRNFCEKIGVAKRDNVIDYSVLEFCLREHLNKVAPRMMAVLHPLKVVITNYPEGQTEMLTAINNPEDENAGTREIPFSRELYIEQDDFMENPPKKYFRLAPGQEVRLRYAYFVTRSEERRVGK
;
A
#
# COMPACT_ATOMS: atom_id res chain seq x y z
N TYR A 1 7.39 -37.98 -9.90
CA TYR A 1 8.85 -38.09 -9.66
C TYR A 1 9.62 -37.53 -10.86
N ARG A 2 10.78 -36.91 -10.59
CA ARG A 2 11.71 -36.46 -11.62
C ARG A 2 13.03 -37.21 -11.45
N ILE A 3 13.54 -37.77 -12.52
CA ILE A 3 14.89 -38.36 -12.56
C ILE A 3 15.80 -37.30 -13.15
N LEU A 4 16.84 -36.91 -12.42
CA LEU A 4 17.75 -35.84 -12.82
C LEU A 4 19.15 -36.11 -12.27
N HIS A 5 20.13 -36.21 -13.15
CA HIS A 5 21.55 -36.22 -12.78
C HIS A 5 22.05 -34.79 -12.69
N ALA A 6 21.99 -34.21 -11.50
CA ALA A 6 22.46 -32.85 -11.26
C ALA A 6 22.99 -32.69 -9.84
N HIS A 7 24.01 -31.87 -9.71
CA HIS A 7 24.58 -31.50 -8.42
C HIS A 7 23.63 -30.60 -7.63
N HIS A 8 23.23 -31.01 -6.44
CA HIS A 8 22.40 -30.21 -5.55
C HIS A 8 23.25 -29.49 -4.50
N HIS A 9 23.00 -28.21 -4.28
CA HIS A 9 23.82 -27.35 -3.40
C HIS A 9 23.96 -27.82 -1.94
N ARG A 10 23.05 -28.67 -1.42
CA ARG A 10 23.09 -29.23 -0.06
C ARG A 10 23.53 -30.70 -0.01
N THR A 11 23.11 -31.51 -1.00
CA THR A 11 23.27 -32.94 -0.97
C THR A 11 24.27 -33.47 -2.01
N GLY A 12 24.84 -32.59 -2.82
CA GLY A 12 25.76 -32.99 -3.89
C GLY A 12 25.10 -33.92 -4.90
N ASP A 13 25.78 -35.01 -5.23
CA ASP A 13 25.33 -36.00 -6.22
C ASP A 13 24.66 -37.23 -5.56
N LYS A 14 24.20 -37.07 -4.31
CA LYS A 14 23.65 -38.19 -3.51
C LYS A 14 22.34 -38.73 -4.09
N TRP A 15 21.52 -37.88 -4.73
CA TRP A 15 20.19 -38.21 -5.18
C TRP A 15 20.02 -37.98 -6.66
N ASN A 16 19.39 -38.95 -7.35
CA ASN A 16 19.03 -38.88 -8.76
C ASN A 16 17.52 -38.94 -9.00
N ILE A 17 16.74 -39.24 -7.94
CA ILE A 17 15.27 -39.29 -8.00
C ILE A 17 14.74 -38.23 -7.04
N TYR A 18 13.90 -37.36 -7.56
CA TYR A 18 13.33 -36.22 -6.81
C TYR A 18 11.82 -36.37 -6.78
N PRO A 19 11.21 -36.59 -5.60
CA PRO A 19 9.79 -36.46 -5.41
C PRO A 19 9.33 -35.03 -5.72
N MET A 20 8.14 -34.92 -6.30
CA MET A 20 7.55 -33.60 -6.59
C MET A 20 6.62 -33.17 -5.44
N TYR A 21 6.04 -31.98 -5.60
CA TYR A 21 5.22 -31.33 -4.58
C TYR A 21 4.11 -32.24 -4.03
N ASP A 22 3.37 -32.94 -4.90
CA ASP A 22 2.25 -33.80 -4.51
C ASP A 22 2.64 -34.95 -3.57
N PHE A 23 3.88 -35.41 -3.67
CA PHE A 23 4.42 -36.39 -2.73
C PHE A 23 4.92 -35.74 -1.43
N ALA A 24 5.68 -34.65 -1.56
CA ALA A 24 6.39 -34.06 -0.41
C ALA A 24 5.45 -33.32 0.54
N HIS A 25 4.38 -32.68 0.04
CA HIS A 25 3.52 -31.80 0.84
C HIS A 25 2.80 -32.58 1.96
N GLY A 26 2.06 -33.66 1.59
CA GLY A 26 1.30 -34.44 2.55
C GLY A 26 2.17 -35.13 3.59
N GLU A 27 3.29 -35.69 3.14
CA GLU A 27 4.22 -36.39 4.05
C GLU A 27 4.91 -35.42 5.01
N SER A 28 5.36 -34.26 4.54
CA SER A 28 6.00 -33.25 5.39
C SER A 28 5.04 -32.77 6.46
N ASP A 29 3.81 -32.40 6.08
CA ASP A 29 2.80 -31.93 7.01
C ASP A 29 2.38 -33.02 8.01
N SER A 30 2.30 -34.26 7.56
CA SER A 30 2.02 -35.41 8.40
C SER A 30 3.12 -35.67 9.44
N ILE A 31 4.39 -35.60 9.04
CA ILE A 31 5.54 -35.76 9.96
C ILE A 31 5.54 -34.67 11.03
N GLU A 32 5.13 -33.46 10.67
CA GLU A 32 5.04 -32.31 11.58
C GLU A 32 3.72 -32.27 12.38
N ASN A 33 2.81 -33.22 12.20
CA ASN A 33 1.49 -33.27 12.81
C ASN A 33 0.62 -32.04 12.50
N ILE A 34 0.73 -31.49 11.30
CA ILE A 34 -0.09 -30.39 10.83
C ILE A 34 -1.51 -30.92 10.56
N THR A 35 -2.50 -30.37 11.24
CA THR A 35 -3.90 -30.78 11.09
C THR A 35 -4.55 -30.21 9.84
N HIS A 36 -4.19 -28.96 9.48
CA HIS A 36 -4.73 -28.21 8.37
C HIS A 36 -3.61 -27.87 7.38
N SER A 37 -3.45 -28.72 6.37
CA SER A 37 -2.44 -28.62 5.34
C SER A 37 -2.94 -27.66 4.25
N ILE A 38 -2.34 -26.48 4.14
CA ILE A 38 -2.83 -25.38 3.31
C ILE A 38 -2.05 -25.29 2.00
N CYS A 39 -2.75 -25.19 0.88
CA CYS A 39 -2.15 -24.97 -0.44
C CYS A 39 -3.00 -24.07 -1.34
N THR A 40 -2.52 -23.83 -2.55
CA THR A 40 -3.25 -23.04 -3.55
C THR A 40 -4.29 -23.89 -4.29
N LEU A 41 -5.32 -23.22 -4.83
CA LEU A 41 -6.46 -23.84 -5.48
C LEU A 41 -6.08 -24.73 -6.68
N GLU A 42 -4.93 -24.53 -7.30
CA GLU A 42 -4.41 -25.36 -8.40
C GLU A 42 -4.20 -26.83 -7.99
N PHE A 43 -4.10 -27.13 -6.70
CA PHE A 43 -3.95 -28.47 -6.14
C PHE A 43 -5.26 -29.12 -5.68
N ASP A 44 -6.40 -28.48 -5.87
CA ASP A 44 -7.71 -29.04 -5.50
C ASP A 44 -7.98 -30.38 -6.20
N ILE A 45 -7.65 -30.50 -7.47
CA ILE A 45 -7.77 -31.72 -8.25
C ILE A 45 -6.79 -32.82 -7.82
N HIS A 46 -5.74 -32.47 -7.06
CA HIS A 46 -4.71 -33.40 -6.56
C HIS A 46 -5.02 -33.93 -5.15
N ARG A 47 -6.06 -33.42 -4.47
CA ARG A 47 -6.44 -33.87 -3.11
C ARG A 47 -6.65 -35.37 -2.99
N PRO A 48 -7.30 -36.08 -3.96
CA PRO A 48 -7.40 -37.54 -3.88
C PRO A 48 -6.05 -38.26 -3.81
N LEU A 49 -5.02 -37.73 -4.47
CA LEU A 49 -3.66 -38.26 -4.40
C LEU A 49 -3.01 -37.99 -3.05
N TYR A 50 -3.21 -36.80 -2.49
CA TYR A 50 -2.78 -36.44 -1.14
C TYR A 50 -3.37 -37.39 -0.11
N ASP A 51 -4.68 -37.58 -0.10
CA ASP A 51 -5.39 -38.45 0.82
C ASP A 51 -4.94 -39.92 0.67
N TRP A 52 -4.68 -40.36 -0.56
CA TRP A 52 -4.19 -41.69 -0.86
C TRP A 52 -2.80 -41.95 -0.25
N PHE A 53 -1.84 -40.99 -0.36
CA PHE A 53 -0.52 -41.13 0.27
C PHE A 53 -0.64 -41.24 1.79
N ILE A 54 -1.40 -40.36 2.43
CA ILE A 54 -1.61 -40.38 3.87
C ILE A 54 -2.17 -41.72 4.32
N GLN A 55 -3.16 -42.25 3.61
CA GLN A 55 -3.80 -43.50 3.93
C GLN A 55 -2.87 -44.71 3.71
N GLN A 56 -2.17 -44.79 2.56
CA GLN A 56 -1.30 -45.94 2.23
C GLN A 56 -0.08 -46.03 3.13
N LEU A 57 0.44 -44.90 3.57
CA LEU A 57 1.60 -44.87 4.48
C LEU A 57 1.20 -45.02 5.95
N GLY A 58 -0.08 -44.93 6.29
CA GLY A 58 -0.58 -45.01 7.66
C GLY A 58 0.01 -43.96 8.59
N ILE A 59 0.27 -42.77 8.06
CA ILE A 59 0.88 -41.65 8.76
C ILE A 59 -0.20 -40.70 9.33
N PHE A 60 0.20 -39.64 10.06
CA PHE A 60 -0.72 -38.71 10.70
C PHE A 60 -1.73 -38.12 9.70
N PRO A 61 -3.05 -38.13 10.01
CA PRO A 61 -4.11 -37.76 9.07
C PRO A 61 -4.23 -36.26 8.90
N SER A 62 -3.24 -35.62 8.28
CA SER A 62 -3.34 -34.24 7.81
C SER A 62 -4.45 -34.11 6.79
N HIS A 63 -5.13 -32.97 6.78
CA HIS A 63 -6.21 -32.69 5.83
C HIS A 63 -5.87 -31.47 4.98
N GLN A 64 -5.94 -31.63 3.63
CA GLN A 64 -5.61 -30.57 2.68
C GLN A 64 -6.76 -29.59 2.51
N TYR A 65 -6.46 -28.29 2.57
CA TYR A 65 -7.37 -27.17 2.29
C TYR A 65 -6.74 -26.24 1.26
N GLU A 66 -7.51 -25.88 0.24
CA GLU A 66 -7.06 -25.02 -0.85
C GLU A 66 -7.79 -23.68 -0.84
N PHE A 67 -7.04 -22.64 -1.22
CA PHE A 67 -7.55 -21.28 -1.37
C PHE A 67 -7.12 -20.68 -2.71
N ALA A 68 -7.96 -19.82 -3.24
CA ALA A 68 -7.63 -19.02 -4.41
C ALA A 68 -6.45 -18.09 -4.09
N ARG A 69 -5.56 -17.92 -5.06
CA ARG A 69 -4.49 -16.95 -4.98
C ARG A 69 -5.06 -15.54 -4.99
N LEU A 70 -4.49 -14.65 -4.18
CA LEU A 70 -4.78 -13.22 -4.27
C LEU A 70 -4.23 -12.68 -5.59
N ASN A 71 -5.12 -12.20 -6.45
CA ASN A 71 -4.79 -11.45 -7.66
C ASN A 71 -5.28 -10.01 -7.49
N ILE A 72 -4.40 -9.06 -7.78
CA ILE A 72 -4.69 -7.62 -7.73
C ILE A 72 -4.44 -7.05 -9.12
N ASN A 73 -5.36 -6.22 -9.64
CA ASN A 73 -5.15 -5.53 -10.89
C ASN A 73 -3.98 -4.53 -10.79
N TYR A 74 -3.43 -4.08 -11.92
CA TYR A 74 -2.29 -3.17 -12.00
C TYR A 74 -1.05 -3.61 -11.20
N THR A 75 -0.96 -4.90 -10.80
CA THR A 75 0.12 -5.41 -9.97
C THR A 75 0.71 -6.69 -10.56
N VAL A 76 2.02 -6.72 -10.71
CA VAL A 76 2.73 -7.92 -11.16
C VAL A 76 2.97 -8.87 -9.99
N MET A 77 2.18 -9.96 -9.92
CA MET A 77 2.27 -10.99 -8.86
C MET A 77 3.16 -12.18 -9.26
N SER A 78 4.18 -11.96 -10.07
CA SER A 78 5.09 -13.01 -10.56
C SER A 78 6.51 -12.77 -10.09
N LYS A 79 7.04 -13.63 -9.21
CA LYS A 79 8.44 -13.57 -8.76
C LYS A 79 9.43 -13.53 -9.92
N ARG A 80 9.18 -14.30 -10.99
CA ARG A 80 10.06 -14.36 -12.18
C ARG A 80 10.14 -13.01 -12.89
N LYS A 81 9.00 -12.36 -13.09
CA LYS A 81 8.94 -11.03 -13.71
C LYS A 81 9.54 -9.95 -12.80
N LEU A 82 9.27 -10.01 -11.49
CA LEU A 82 9.87 -9.08 -10.53
C LEU A 82 11.39 -9.26 -10.43
N LEU A 83 11.89 -10.50 -10.47
CA LEU A 83 13.33 -10.77 -10.51
C LEU A 83 13.99 -10.19 -11.77
N GLN A 84 13.29 -10.20 -12.91
CA GLN A 84 13.76 -9.59 -14.14
C GLN A 84 13.96 -8.08 -13.96
N LEU A 85 13.00 -7.37 -13.36
CA LEU A 85 13.12 -5.94 -13.07
C LEU A 85 14.36 -5.62 -12.23
N VAL A 86 14.65 -6.47 -11.24
CA VAL A 86 15.83 -6.30 -10.38
C VAL A 86 17.13 -6.58 -11.16
N LYS A 87 17.18 -7.68 -11.93
CA LYS A 87 18.38 -8.09 -12.68
C LYS A 87 18.75 -7.10 -13.81
N GLU A 88 17.74 -6.52 -14.44
CA GLU A 88 17.91 -5.55 -15.51
C GLU A 88 18.02 -4.10 -15.01
N ASN A 89 18.09 -3.90 -13.68
CA ASN A 89 18.24 -2.60 -13.02
C ASN A 89 17.12 -1.59 -13.33
N TYR A 90 15.90 -2.04 -13.65
CA TYR A 90 14.74 -1.16 -13.77
C TYR A 90 14.27 -0.64 -12.40
N VAL A 91 14.59 -1.36 -11.34
CA VAL A 91 14.33 -1.01 -9.94
C VAL A 91 15.60 -1.16 -9.13
N SER A 92 15.72 -0.43 -8.01
CA SER A 92 16.92 -0.44 -7.15
C SER A 92 17.13 -1.74 -6.36
N GLY A 93 16.11 -2.57 -6.25
CA GLY A 93 16.15 -3.84 -5.54
C GLY A 93 14.76 -4.33 -5.17
N TRP A 94 14.71 -5.39 -4.36
CA TRP A 94 13.44 -5.97 -3.90
C TRP A 94 12.65 -5.08 -2.94
N ASP A 95 13.29 -4.10 -2.35
CA ASP A 95 12.71 -3.11 -1.45
C ASP A 95 12.38 -1.78 -2.15
N ASP A 96 12.55 -1.70 -3.47
CA ASP A 96 12.15 -0.51 -4.22
C ASP A 96 10.67 -0.20 -3.98
N PRO A 97 10.29 1.07 -3.71
CA PRO A 97 8.91 1.43 -3.43
C PRO A 97 7.90 1.09 -4.54
N ARG A 98 8.38 0.86 -5.76
CA ARG A 98 7.55 0.44 -6.91
C ARG A 98 7.25 -1.06 -6.90
N MET A 99 7.99 -1.84 -6.08
CA MET A 99 7.84 -3.29 -6.02
C MET A 99 6.70 -3.70 -5.08
N PRO A 100 5.84 -4.66 -5.47
CA PRO A 100 4.76 -5.18 -4.63
C PRO A 100 5.27 -6.22 -3.62
N THR A 101 6.32 -5.88 -2.90
CA THR A 101 6.90 -6.67 -1.82
C THR A 101 6.59 -6.03 -0.48
N ILE A 102 6.64 -6.80 0.61
CA ILE A 102 6.47 -6.26 1.96
C ILE A 102 7.49 -5.15 2.26
N CYS A 103 8.74 -5.32 1.80
CA CYS A 103 9.76 -4.28 1.96
C CYS A 103 9.47 -3.03 1.12
N GLY A 104 8.99 -3.20 -0.12
CA GLY A 104 8.56 -2.10 -0.97
C GLY A 104 7.38 -1.34 -0.39
N PHE A 105 6.37 -2.05 0.10
CA PHE A 105 5.23 -1.45 0.79
C PHE A 105 5.65 -0.69 2.04
N ARG A 106 6.54 -1.25 2.86
CA ARG A 106 7.08 -0.56 4.04
C ARG A 106 7.74 0.77 3.66
N ARG A 107 8.57 0.79 2.62
CA ARG A 107 9.22 2.02 2.13
C ARG A 107 8.23 3.03 1.54
N ARG A 108 7.13 2.58 0.97
CA ARG A 108 6.04 3.45 0.50
C ARG A 108 5.18 4.02 1.62
N GLY A 109 5.32 3.54 2.86
CA GLY A 109 4.53 3.99 4.00
C GLY A 109 3.27 3.16 4.28
N TYR A 110 3.15 1.96 3.69
CA TYR A 110 2.10 1.03 4.06
C TYR A 110 2.36 0.49 5.47
N THR A 111 1.33 0.53 6.30
CA THR A 111 1.38 0.01 7.66
C THR A 111 1.01 -1.47 7.70
N PRO A 112 1.55 -2.27 8.65
CA PRO A 112 1.13 -3.66 8.82
C PRO A 112 -0.37 -3.81 9.02
N GLU A 113 -0.99 -2.89 9.77
CA GLU A 113 -2.42 -2.84 10.05
C GLU A 113 -3.24 -2.66 8.78
N SER A 114 -2.82 -1.76 7.89
CA SER A 114 -3.52 -1.54 6.61
C SER A 114 -3.50 -2.77 5.71
N ILE A 115 -2.39 -3.52 5.72
CA ILE A 115 -2.27 -4.77 4.95
C ILE A 115 -3.15 -5.87 5.55
N ARG A 116 -3.18 -6.00 6.89
CA ARG A 116 -4.08 -6.95 7.58
C ARG A 116 -5.54 -6.63 7.32
N ASN A 117 -5.95 -5.37 7.47
CA ASN A 117 -7.31 -4.91 7.18
C ASN A 117 -7.70 -5.20 5.73
N PHE A 118 -6.77 -5.04 4.78
CA PHE A 118 -6.99 -5.42 3.40
C PHE A 118 -7.24 -6.93 3.27
N CYS A 119 -6.40 -7.77 3.87
CA CYS A 119 -6.56 -9.23 3.83
C CYS A 119 -7.89 -9.68 4.47
N GLU A 120 -8.28 -9.08 5.60
CA GLU A 120 -9.57 -9.35 6.25
C GLU A 120 -10.75 -8.95 5.38
N LYS A 121 -10.68 -7.78 4.73
CA LYS A 121 -11.73 -7.25 3.87
C LYS A 121 -11.98 -8.10 2.62
N ILE A 122 -10.93 -8.61 2.00
CA ILE A 122 -11.06 -9.48 0.82
C ILE A 122 -11.44 -10.91 1.19
N GLY A 123 -11.09 -11.34 2.41
CA GLY A 123 -11.36 -12.68 2.92
C GLY A 123 -10.65 -13.79 2.16
N VAL A 124 -11.09 -15.03 2.42
CA VAL A 124 -10.59 -16.25 1.77
C VAL A 124 -11.67 -16.80 0.84
N ALA A 125 -11.29 -17.17 -0.39
CA ALA A 125 -12.22 -17.68 -1.39
C ALA A 125 -11.68 -18.95 -2.07
N LYS A 126 -12.60 -19.81 -2.51
CA LYS A 126 -12.32 -20.97 -3.40
C LYS A 126 -12.61 -20.67 -4.88
N ARG A 127 -12.70 -19.40 -5.24
CA ARG A 127 -12.84 -18.95 -6.64
C ARG A 127 -11.80 -17.90 -6.94
N ASP A 128 -11.11 -18.06 -8.05
CA ASP A 128 -10.21 -17.04 -8.56
C ASP A 128 -10.98 -15.75 -8.84
N ASN A 129 -10.48 -14.67 -8.29
CA ASN A 129 -10.98 -13.33 -8.53
C ASN A 129 -9.81 -12.35 -8.66
N VAL A 130 -10.09 -11.18 -9.17
CA VAL A 130 -9.13 -10.07 -9.25
C VAL A 130 -9.65 -8.93 -8.38
N ILE A 131 -8.90 -8.57 -7.36
CA ILE A 131 -9.22 -7.47 -6.46
C ILE A 131 -8.76 -6.16 -7.09
N ASP A 132 -9.58 -5.13 -7.00
CA ASP A 132 -9.18 -3.80 -7.44
C ASP A 132 -8.13 -3.22 -6.49
N TYR A 133 -7.07 -2.62 -7.06
CA TYR A 133 -5.98 -2.03 -6.29
C TYR A 133 -6.48 -0.90 -5.36
N SER A 134 -7.55 -0.22 -5.75
CA SER A 134 -8.17 0.83 -4.93
C SER A 134 -8.64 0.35 -3.55
N VAL A 135 -8.95 -0.95 -3.40
CA VAL A 135 -9.33 -1.53 -2.10
C VAL A 135 -8.13 -1.53 -1.14
N LEU A 136 -6.93 -1.87 -1.64
CA LEU A 136 -5.70 -1.80 -0.85
C LEU A 136 -5.38 -0.36 -0.45
N GLU A 137 -5.49 0.59 -1.41
CA GLU A 137 -5.30 2.01 -1.14
C GLU A 137 -6.34 2.57 -0.16
N PHE A 138 -7.57 2.10 -0.23
CA PHE A 138 -8.62 2.47 0.70
C PHE A 138 -8.25 2.04 2.13
N CYS A 139 -7.82 0.79 2.34
CA CYS A 139 -7.40 0.29 3.65
C CYS A 139 -6.21 1.07 4.22
N LEU A 140 -5.24 1.44 3.35
CA LEU A 140 -4.13 2.30 3.74
C LEU A 140 -4.61 3.68 4.20
N ARG A 141 -5.44 4.33 3.39
CA ARG A 141 -5.97 5.66 3.67
C ARG A 141 -6.82 5.68 4.95
N GLU A 142 -7.68 4.68 5.12
CA GLU A 142 -8.49 4.52 6.32
C GLU A 142 -7.64 4.42 7.59
N HIS A 143 -6.55 3.65 7.55
CA HIS A 143 -5.66 3.51 8.69
C HIS A 143 -4.82 4.78 8.93
N LEU A 144 -4.22 5.34 7.88
CA LEU A 144 -3.41 6.56 8.01
C LEU A 144 -4.23 7.77 8.48
N ASN A 145 -5.50 7.87 8.11
CA ASN A 145 -6.38 8.92 8.62
C ASN A 145 -6.47 8.90 10.15
N LYS A 146 -6.42 7.72 10.76
CA LYS A 146 -6.49 7.57 12.22
C LYS A 146 -5.16 7.87 12.93
N VAL A 147 -4.03 7.47 12.33
CA VAL A 147 -2.74 7.43 13.05
C VAL A 147 -1.69 8.43 12.56
N ALA A 148 -1.81 8.95 11.32
CA ALA A 148 -0.78 9.80 10.75
C ALA A 148 -0.99 11.27 11.11
N PRO A 149 0.09 12.00 11.48
CA PRO A 149 0.04 13.45 11.58
C PRO A 149 -0.32 14.07 10.23
N ARG A 150 -1.21 15.06 10.25
CA ARG A 150 -1.64 15.75 9.02
C ARG A 150 -0.81 16.99 8.78
N MET A 151 0.03 16.94 7.77
CA MET A 151 0.87 18.05 7.34
C MET A 151 0.29 18.67 6.06
N MET A 152 0.53 19.99 5.92
CA MET A 152 0.28 20.70 4.67
C MET A 152 1.58 20.76 3.88
N ALA A 153 1.52 20.41 2.61
CA ALA A 153 2.64 20.52 1.68
C ALA A 153 2.18 21.29 0.45
N VAL A 154 3.05 22.12 -0.11
CA VAL A 154 2.83 22.87 -1.35
C VAL A 154 3.87 22.41 -2.35
N LEU A 155 3.44 21.74 -3.41
CA LEU A 155 4.30 21.16 -4.44
C LEU A 155 4.49 22.09 -5.64
N HIS A 156 3.41 22.78 -6.03
CA HIS A 156 3.41 23.78 -7.11
C HIS A 156 3.04 25.14 -6.51
N PRO A 157 4.02 25.88 -5.95
CA PRO A 157 3.73 27.05 -5.14
C PRO A 157 3.21 28.23 -5.99
N LEU A 158 2.13 28.84 -5.51
CA LEU A 158 1.66 30.15 -5.90
C LEU A 158 1.80 31.10 -4.70
N LYS A 159 2.54 32.19 -4.89
CA LYS A 159 2.73 33.21 -3.85
C LYS A 159 1.45 34.00 -3.65
N VAL A 160 1.03 34.12 -2.41
CA VAL A 160 -0.10 34.95 -1.96
C VAL A 160 0.42 36.04 -1.03
N VAL A 161 0.05 37.28 -1.26
CA VAL A 161 0.40 38.41 -0.41
C VAL A 161 -0.87 38.96 0.23
N ILE A 162 -0.93 38.90 1.56
CA ILE A 162 -2.07 39.44 2.34
C ILE A 162 -1.83 40.94 2.53
N THR A 163 -2.51 41.76 1.77
CA THR A 163 -2.23 43.20 1.65
C THR A 163 -2.51 44.01 2.92
N ASN A 164 -3.46 43.55 3.74
CA ASN A 164 -3.86 44.16 5.00
C ASN A 164 -3.17 43.54 6.23
N TYR A 165 -2.19 42.62 6.03
CA TYR A 165 -1.38 42.09 7.12
C TYR A 165 -0.07 42.92 7.29
N PRO A 166 0.33 43.24 8.53
CA PRO A 166 1.50 44.07 8.76
C PRO A 166 2.79 43.48 8.18
N GLU A 167 3.60 44.33 7.58
CA GLU A 167 4.89 43.91 7.02
C GLU A 167 5.88 43.54 8.11
N GLY A 168 6.64 42.45 7.90
CA GLY A 168 7.62 41.97 8.86
C GLY A 168 7.05 41.28 10.12
N GLN A 169 5.72 41.25 10.26
CA GLN A 169 5.07 40.55 11.37
C GLN A 169 4.87 39.06 11.02
N THR A 170 5.16 38.19 12.01
CA THR A 170 4.85 36.76 11.98
C THR A 170 4.15 36.38 13.28
N GLU A 171 3.07 35.69 13.20
CA GLU A 171 2.37 35.10 14.34
C GLU A 171 2.37 33.59 14.28
N MET A 172 2.28 32.94 15.43
CA MET A 172 2.21 31.49 15.54
C MET A 172 0.76 31.08 15.76
N LEU A 173 0.24 30.24 14.84
CA LEU A 173 -1.13 29.74 14.89
C LEU A 173 -1.13 28.27 15.26
N THR A 174 -2.06 27.86 16.11
CA THR A 174 -2.18 26.49 16.57
C THR A 174 -2.90 25.62 15.53
N ALA A 175 -2.23 24.58 15.09
CA ALA A 175 -2.77 23.59 14.17
C ALA A 175 -2.91 22.22 14.83
N ILE A 176 -4.05 21.54 14.61
CA ILE A 176 -4.29 20.18 15.11
C ILE A 176 -3.47 19.19 14.28
N ASN A 177 -2.73 18.31 14.96
CA ASN A 177 -1.90 17.30 14.29
C ASN A 177 -2.73 16.21 13.61
N ASN A 178 -3.78 15.72 14.25
CA ASN A 178 -4.75 14.81 13.65
C ASN A 178 -6.13 15.05 14.25
N PRO A 179 -7.14 15.48 13.46
CA PRO A 179 -8.48 15.72 13.96
C PRO A 179 -9.28 14.44 14.33
N GLU A 180 -8.78 13.26 13.98
CA GLU A 180 -9.39 11.97 14.33
C GLU A 180 -8.74 11.34 15.58
N ASP A 181 -7.67 11.95 16.11
CA ASP A 181 -6.99 11.50 17.32
C ASP A 181 -6.77 12.70 18.26
N GLU A 182 -7.57 12.78 19.30
CA GLU A 182 -7.49 13.83 20.32
C GLU A 182 -6.14 13.84 21.06
N ASN A 183 -5.45 12.70 21.11
CA ASN A 183 -4.14 12.56 21.77
C ASN A 183 -2.96 12.98 20.88
N ALA A 184 -3.20 13.18 19.59
CA ALA A 184 -2.15 13.62 18.65
C ALA A 184 -1.63 15.04 18.95
N GLY A 185 -2.35 15.82 19.75
CA GLY A 185 -1.97 17.17 20.16
C GLY A 185 -1.99 18.19 19.02
N THR A 186 -1.29 19.28 19.24
CA THR A 186 -1.22 20.42 18.32
C THR A 186 0.23 20.79 18.01
N ARG A 187 0.40 21.62 16.99
CA ARG A 187 1.69 22.27 16.66
C ARG A 187 1.48 23.74 16.30
N GLU A 188 2.51 24.52 16.47
CA GLU A 188 2.53 25.89 16.04
C GLU A 188 2.98 26.00 14.58
N ILE A 189 2.24 26.79 13.78
CA ILE A 189 2.57 27.10 12.39
C ILE A 189 2.70 28.60 12.21
N PRO A 190 3.75 29.09 11.51
CA PRO A 190 3.94 30.52 11.29
C PRO A 190 2.93 31.03 10.26
N PHE A 191 2.36 32.20 10.51
CA PHE A 191 1.54 32.96 9.58
C PHE A 191 2.13 34.35 9.39
N SER A 192 2.28 34.77 8.15
CA SER A 192 2.84 36.08 7.80
C SER A 192 2.15 36.67 6.59
N ARG A 193 2.57 37.88 6.19
CA ARG A 193 2.06 38.59 5.01
C ARG A 193 2.25 37.81 3.71
N GLU A 194 3.36 37.08 3.58
CA GLU A 194 3.66 36.26 2.41
C GLU A 194 3.42 34.80 2.70
N LEU A 195 2.59 34.15 1.89
CA LEU A 195 2.22 32.73 2.00
C LEU A 195 2.36 32.05 0.65
N TYR A 196 2.34 30.73 0.66
CA TYR A 196 2.32 29.92 -0.53
C TYR A 196 1.14 28.93 -0.47
N ILE A 197 0.38 28.86 -1.57
CA ILE A 197 -0.69 27.86 -1.78
C ILE A 197 -0.38 27.03 -3.02
N GLU A 198 -1.09 25.95 -3.25
CA GLU A 198 -1.02 25.24 -4.53
C GLU A 198 -1.58 26.10 -5.65
N GLN A 199 -0.99 25.99 -6.85
CA GLN A 199 -1.51 26.68 -8.04
C GLN A 199 -2.96 26.31 -8.33
N ASP A 200 -3.33 25.05 -8.11
CA ASP A 200 -4.69 24.53 -8.31
C ASP A 200 -5.70 25.05 -7.27
N ASP A 201 -5.23 25.67 -6.17
CA ASP A 201 -6.09 26.30 -5.17
C ASP A 201 -6.54 27.72 -5.57
N PHE A 202 -6.08 28.20 -6.73
CA PHE A 202 -6.51 29.48 -7.29
C PHE A 202 -6.95 29.33 -8.75
N MET A 203 -8.08 29.96 -9.09
CA MET A 203 -8.57 30.03 -10.48
C MET A 203 -9.19 31.39 -10.77
N GLU A 204 -8.78 32.02 -11.87
CA GLU A 204 -9.25 33.34 -12.25
C GLU A 204 -10.70 33.31 -12.79
N ASN A 205 -11.05 32.26 -13.55
CA ASN A 205 -12.39 32.04 -14.09
C ASN A 205 -12.91 30.66 -13.63
N PRO A 206 -13.42 30.55 -12.39
CA PRO A 206 -13.79 29.28 -11.82
C PRO A 206 -15.10 28.71 -12.38
N PRO A 207 -15.26 27.39 -12.53
CA PRO A 207 -16.54 26.79 -12.82
C PRO A 207 -17.48 26.86 -11.60
N LYS A 208 -18.80 26.68 -11.83
CA LYS A 208 -19.85 26.82 -10.79
C LYS A 208 -19.64 26.04 -9.48
N LYS A 209 -18.83 25.02 -9.48
CA LYS A 209 -18.57 24.16 -8.29
C LYS A 209 -17.13 24.27 -7.79
N TYR A 210 -16.45 25.37 -8.05
CA TYR A 210 -15.12 25.63 -7.53
C TYR A 210 -15.21 26.35 -6.19
N PHE A 211 -14.78 25.70 -5.12
CA PHE A 211 -14.87 26.20 -3.73
C PHE A 211 -13.51 26.61 -3.15
N ARG A 212 -12.58 27.03 -4.01
CA ARG A 212 -11.25 27.50 -3.63
C ARG A 212 -11.09 28.99 -3.96
N LEU A 213 -9.90 29.54 -3.85
CA LEU A 213 -9.66 30.98 -4.03
C LEU A 213 -9.91 31.42 -5.48
N ALA A 214 -10.76 32.42 -5.62
CA ALA A 214 -11.08 33.04 -6.89
C ALA A 214 -11.34 34.54 -6.69
N PRO A 215 -11.35 35.38 -7.74
CA PRO A 215 -11.70 36.79 -7.62
C PRO A 215 -13.08 37.00 -6.97
N GLY A 216 -13.13 37.85 -5.93
CA GLY A 216 -14.37 38.15 -5.20
C GLY A 216 -14.88 37.04 -4.29
N GLN A 217 -14.24 35.88 -4.28
CA GLN A 217 -14.64 34.77 -3.42
C GLN A 217 -13.82 34.74 -2.13
N GLU A 218 -14.51 34.63 -0.97
CA GLU A 218 -13.91 34.47 0.31
C GLU A 218 -13.62 32.98 0.60
N VAL A 219 -12.42 32.69 1.07
CA VAL A 219 -12.02 31.34 1.50
C VAL A 219 -11.33 31.40 2.84
N ARG A 220 -11.46 30.35 3.65
CA ARG A 220 -10.75 30.19 4.89
C ARG A 220 -9.41 29.47 4.66
N LEU A 221 -8.31 30.11 4.97
CA LEU A 221 -7.02 29.43 5.12
C LEU A 221 -7.04 28.56 6.36
N ARG A 222 -6.69 27.29 6.21
CA ARG A 222 -6.81 26.30 7.29
C ARG A 222 -5.97 26.72 8.51
N TYR A 223 -6.59 26.71 9.69
CA TYR A 223 -6.05 27.19 10.98
C TYR A 223 -5.78 28.70 11.07
N ALA A 224 -6.10 29.47 10.03
CA ALA A 224 -5.85 30.89 9.95
C ALA A 224 -7.12 31.68 9.63
N TYR A 225 -6.99 32.71 8.83
CA TYR A 225 -7.99 33.73 8.56
C TYR A 225 -8.82 33.43 7.32
N PHE A 226 -9.93 34.14 7.19
CA PHE A 226 -10.65 34.27 5.92
C PHE A 226 -9.93 35.30 5.05
N VAL A 227 -9.76 34.98 3.80
CA VAL A 227 -9.13 35.83 2.81
C VAL A 227 -9.99 35.93 1.56
N THR A 228 -10.01 37.14 0.94
CA THR A 228 -10.68 37.39 -0.31
C THR A 228 -9.69 37.99 -1.29
N ARG A 229 -9.64 37.51 -2.51
CA ARG A 229 -8.85 38.19 -3.55
C ARG A 229 -9.50 39.50 -3.92
N SER A 230 -8.78 40.63 -3.82
CA SER A 230 -9.21 41.92 -4.38
C SER A 230 -9.28 41.83 -5.92
N GLU A 231 -10.22 42.51 -6.52
CA GLU A 231 -10.37 42.55 -7.99
C GLU A 231 -9.25 43.33 -8.70
N GLU A 232 -8.40 44.06 -7.94
CA GLU A 232 -7.27 44.78 -8.48
C GLU A 232 -6.18 43.85 -9.03
N ARG A 233 -5.97 43.88 -10.32
CA ARG A 233 -4.92 43.20 -11.05
C ARG A 233 -3.55 43.81 -10.66
N ARG A 234 -2.87 43.34 -9.66
CA ARG A 234 -1.43 43.63 -9.52
C ARG A 234 -0.65 42.63 -10.36
N VAL A 235 -0.33 43.05 -11.58
CA VAL A 235 0.67 42.37 -12.43
C VAL A 235 2.03 42.59 -11.75
N GLY A 236 2.47 41.60 -10.97
CA GLY A 236 3.85 41.55 -10.53
C GLY A 236 4.73 41.07 -11.68
N LYS A 237 5.81 41.80 -11.94
CA LYS A 237 6.90 41.42 -12.82
C LYS A 237 7.65 40.24 -12.26
#